data_4846525197de37df625853b7fde181ed
#
_entry.id   4846525197de37df625853b7fde181ed
#
_cell.length_a   1.000
_cell.length_b   1.000
_cell.length_c   1.000
_cell.angle_alpha   90.00
_cell.angle_beta   90.00
_cell.angle_gamma   90.00
#
_symmetry.space_group_name_H-M   'P 1'
#
loop_
_entity.id
_entity.type
_entity.pdbx_description
1 polymer ?
#
loop_
_entity_poly.entity_id
_entity_poly.type
_entity_poly.pdbx_seq_one_letter_code
_entity_poly.pdbx_strand_id
1 'polypeptide(L)'
;MFYDETKVYLKAGDGGHGCMSFLRQKYMPAGGPDGGNGGRGGNVVLQADENVSDLRAFHFKKHWKAKNGQPGRGTDQNGRMGEGCLLKLPLGTQVRVSDEDDLFCELLAHGEEIVLLEGGKGGRGNATFKSSVNQTPRQTTEGKPGEDGDFVFTLKTIADVGLVGFPNAGKSTL
;
A
#
# COMPACT_ATOMS: atom_id res chain seq x y z
N MET A 1 -23.21 17.16 6.62
CA MET A 1 -22.30 17.71 5.63
C MET A 1 -21.76 16.51 4.86
N PHE A 2 -22.06 16.39 3.57
CA PHE A 2 -21.58 15.31 2.71
C PHE A 2 -20.19 15.68 2.20
N TYR A 3 -19.30 14.72 2.20
CA TYR A 3 -17.95 14.87 1.69
C TYR A 3 -17.84 14.03 0.41
N ASP A 4 -18.11 14.69 -0.72
CA ASP A 4 -18.17 14.03 -2.02
C ASP A 4 -16.80 13.95 -2.69
N GLU A 5 -15.84 14.75 -2.23
CA GLU A 5 -14.47 14.77 -2.73
C GLU A 5 -13.46 14.94 -1.59
N THR A 6 -12.37 14.20 -1.66
CA THR A 6 -11.27 14.32 -0.70
C THR A 6 -9.94 13.97 -1.32
N LYS A 7 -8.90 14.77 -1.00
CA LYS A 7 -7.52 14.51 -1.39
C LYS A 7 -6.81 13.75 -0.27
N VAL A 8 -6.14 12.64 -0.62
CA VAL A 8 -5.42 11.76 0.30
C VAL A 8 -4.03 11.44 -0.22
N TYR A 9 -3.05 11.40 0.69
CA TYR A 9 -1.72 10.89 0.41
C TYR A 9 -1.64 9.43 0.84
N LEU A 10 -1.22 8.58 -0.08
CA LEU A 10 -1.09 7.14 0.12
C LEU A 10 0.35 6.71 -0.08
N LYS A 11 0.84 5.83 0.79
CA LYS A 11 2.17 5.25 0.66
C LYS A 11 2.13 3.76 0.91
N ALA A 12 2.64 2.98 -0.03
CA ALA A 12 2.90 1.56 0.16
C ALA A 12 4.11 1.34 1.09
N GLY A 13 4.26 0.16 1.64
CA GLY A 13 5.37 -0.17 2.52
C GLY A 13 6.68 -0.33 1.76
N ASP A 14 7.77 0.10 2.35
CA ASP A 14 9.11 -0.11 1.82
C ASP A 14 9.52 -1.58 2.03
N GLY A 15 10.35 -2.14 1.14
CA GLY A 15 10.94 -3.47 1.33
C GLY A 15 11.98 -3.48 2.43
N GLY A 16 12.08 -4.57 3.18
CA GLY A 16 13.12 -4.78 4.19
C GLY A 16 14.49 -5.02 3.54
N HIS A 17 15.56 -4.64 4.22
CA HIS A 17 16.93 -4.90 3.74
C HIS A 17 17.31 -6.37 3.88
N GLY A 18 18.16 -6.87 2.96
CA GLY A 18 18.79 -8.18 3.09
C GLY A 18 19.81 -8.19 4.24
N CYS A 19 19.98 -9.33 4.87
CA CYS A 19 20.93 -9.51 5.97
C CYS A 19 22.28 -9.99 5.45
N MET A 20 23.36 -9.49 6.07
CA MET A 20 24.71 -10.04 5.89
C MET A 20 25.08 -10.78 7.19
N SER A 21 25.08 -12.11 7.13
CA SER A 21 25.40 -12.96 8.26
C SER A 21 26.17 -14.19 7.81
N PHE A 22 26.97 -14.73 8.73
CA PHE A 22 27.73 -15.97 8.53
C PHE A 22 27.49 -16.90 9.69
N LEU A 23 27.19 -18.14 9.41
CA LEU A 23 26.94 -19.17 10.41
C LEU A 23 28.14 -19.34 11.33
N ARG A 24 27.91 -19.25 12.63
CA ARG A 24 28.91 -19.52 13.67
C ARG A 24 28.33 -20.49 14.68
N GLN A 25 28.88 -21.70 14.71
CA GLN A 25 28.47 -22.74 15.68
C GLN A 25 29.68 -23.30 16.40
N LYS A 26 29.43 -23.95 17.54
CA LYS A 26 30.45 -24.70 18.25
C LYS A 26 31.01 -25.77 17.30
N TYR A 27 32.31 -25.83 17.13
CA TYR A 27 33.03 -26.69 16.17
C TYR A 27 32.94 -26.29 14.69
N MET A 28 32.26 -25.17 14.33
CA MET A 28 32.21 -24.65 12.97
C MET A 28 32.39 -23.12 12.99
N PRO A 29 33.60 -22.61 13.29
CA PRO A 29 33.85 -21.17 13.43
C PRO A 29 33.79 -20.41 12.11
N ALA A 30 33.99 -21.08 10.98
CA ALA A 30 33.99 -20.51 9.63
C ALA A 30 32.81 -21.09 8.81
N GLY A 31 31.60 -20.91 9.28
CA GLY A 31 30.39 -21.32 8.55
C GLY A 31 30.14 -20.47 7.31
N GLY A 32 29.31 -20.99 6.40
CA GLY A 32 28.93 -20.30 5.17
C GLY A 32 28.04 -19.06 5.42
N PRO A 33 27.72 -18.31 4.34
CA PRO A 33 26.75 -17.21 4.43
C PRO A 33 25.35 -17.75 4.77
N ASP A 34 24.70 -17.13 5.73
CA ASP A 34 23.40 -17.53 6.26
C ASP A 34 22.44 -16.33 6.44
N GLY A 35 22.75 -15.20 5.79
CA GLY A 35 21.88 -14.03 5.84
C GLY A 35 20.64 -14.17 4.97
N GLY A 36 19.45 -14.05 5.59
CA GLY A 36 18.16 -14.13 4.94
C GLY A 36 17.79 -12.86 4.15
N ASN A 37 16.79 -12.99 3.29
CA ASN A 37 16.26 -11.89 2.49
C ASN A 37 15.34 -10.98 3.33
N GLY A 38 15.24 -9.71 2.95
CA GLY A 38 14.23 -8.81 3.49
C GLY A 38 12.83 -9.17 3.00
N GLY A 39 11.81 -8.84 3.81
CA GLY A 39 10.40 -9.00 3.43
C GLY A 39 9.95 -7.92 2.43
N ARG A 40 8.95 -8.22 1.62
CA ARG A 40 8.27 -7.23 0.77
C ARG A 40 7.48 -6.26 1.64
N GLY A 41 7.37 -4.99 1.25
CA GLY A 41 6.46 -4.02 1.85
C GLY A 41 4.99 -4.34 1.57
N GLY A 42 4.09 -3.85 2.41
CA GLY A 42 2.65 -4.00 2.24
C GLY A 42 2.12 -3.16 1.08
N ASN A 43 1.13 -3.66 0.36
CA ASN A 43 0.43 -2.93 -0.69
C ASN A 43 -0.63 -2.01 -0.08
N VAL A 44 -1.06 -0.99 -0.84
CA VAL A 44 -2.30 -0.24 -0.59
C VAL A 44 -3.36 -0.80 -1.53
N VAL A 45 -4.44 -1.30 -0.93
CA VAL A 45 -5.55 -1.94 -1.63
C VAL A 45 -6.83 -1.15 -1.35
N LEU A 46 -7.56 -0.83 -2.40
CA LEU A 46 -8.90 -0.26 -2.33
C LEU A 46 -9.92 -1.39 -2.34
N GLN A 47 -10.93 -1.32 -1.51
CA GLN A 47 -12.05 -2.27 -1.49
C GLN A 47 -13.37 -1.52 -1.50
N ALA A 48 -14.26 -1.87 -2.40
CA ALA A 48 -15.62 -1.37 -2.43
C ALA A 48 -16.47 -2.05 -1.32
N ASP A 49 -17.08 -1.26 -0.46
CA ASP A 49 -17.90 -1.77 0.65
C ASP A 49 -19.25 -1.01 0.71
N GLU A 50 -20.37 -1.72 0.56
CA GLU A 50 -21.73 -1.17 0.64
C GLU A 50 -22.06 -0.58 2.01
N ASN A 51 -21.37 -1.02 3.07
CA ASN A 51 -21.59 -0.52 4.42
C ASN A 51 -20.93 0.85 4.66
N VAL A 52 -20.09 1.30 3.72
CA VAL A 52 -19.47 2.62 3.74
C VAL A 52 -20.30 3.54 2.84
N SER A 53 -20.88 4.58 3.40
CA SER A 53 -21.79 5.50 2.69
C SER A 53 -21.15 6.85 2.34
N ASP A 54 -20.00 7.20 2.94
CA ASP A 54 -19.37 8.50 2.74
C ASP A 54 -17.82 8.42 2.78
N LEU A 55 -17.18 9.52 2.37
CA LEU A 55 -15.73 9.68 2.40
C LEU A 55 -15.20 10.36 3.67
N ARG A 56 -16.02 10.45 4.73
CA ARG A 56 -15.71 11.19 5.97
C ARG A 56 -14.40 10.72 6.61
N ALA A 57 -14.15 9.42 6.66
CA ALA A 57 -12.94 8.86 7.25
C ALA A 57 -11.67 9.39 6.57
N PHE A 58 -11.71 9.57 5.23
CA PHE A 58 -10.62 10.08 4.43
C PHE A 58 -10.46 11.59 4.52
N HIS A 59 -11.53 12.32 4.82
CA HIS A 59 -11.46 13.76 5.06
C HIS A 59 -10.70 14.08 6.36
N PHE A 60 -10.93 13.31 7.42
CA PHE A 60 -10.25 13.51 8.70
C PHE A 60 -8.85 12.95 8.73
N LYS A 61 -8.61 11.79 8.08
CA LYS A 61 -7.30 11.19 7.98
C LYS A 61 -6.84 11.20 6.53
N LYS A 62 -5.94 12.13 6.21
CA LYS A 62 -5.45 12.33 4.85
C LYS A 62 -4.22 11.49 4.48
N HIS A 63 -3.53 10.91 5.47
CA HIS A 63 -2.31 10.13 5.25
C HIS A 63 -2.53 8.68 5.64
N TRP A 64 -2.33 7.78 4.68
CA TRP A 64 -2.43 6.35 4.89
C TRP A 64 -1.16 5.67 4.42
N LYS A 65 -0.64 4.77 5.25
CA LYS A 65 0.61 4.07 4.97
C LYS A 65 0.47 2.59 5.29
N ALA A 66 0.88 1.73 4.34
CA ALA A 66 1.07 0.30 4.59
C ALA A 66 2.36 0.05 5.40
N LYS A 67 2.47 -1.10 6.04
CA LYS A 67 3.65 -1.44 6.84
C LYS A 67 4.82 -1.84 5.96
N ASN A 68 6.02 -1.45 6.39
CA ASN A 68 7.26 -1.84 5.73
C ASN A 68 7.55 -3.33 5.95
N GLY A 69 8.22 -3.97 4.99
CA GLY A 69 8.79 -5.30 5.15
C GLY A 69 9.89 -5.30 6.20
N GLN A 70 9.99 -6.39 6.95
CA GLN A 70 11.05 -6.53 7.95
C GLN A 70 12.38 -6.89 7.29
N PRO A 71 13.51 -6.45 7.84
CA PRO A 71 14.83 -6.87 7.35
C PRO A 71 15.02 -8.37 7.56
N GLY A 72 15.83 -8.99 6.70
CA GLY A 72 16.31 -10.35 6.89
C GLY A 72 17.15 -10.48 8.15
N ARG A 73 17.32 -11.71 8.63
CA ARG A 73 18.12 -12.05 9.81
C ARG A 73 19.12 -13.17 9.49
N GLY A 74 20.05 -13.42 10.38
CA GLY A 74 20.94 -14.58 10.30
C GLY A 74 20.17 -15.90 10.39
N THR A 75 20.88 -17.03 10.17
CA THR A 75 20.31 -18.38 10.15
C THR A 75 19.21 -18.57 9.10
N ASP A 76 19.43 -18.01 7.90
CA ASP A 76 18.54 -18.06 6.74
C ASP A 76 17.11 -17.57 7.00
N GLN A 77 16.91 -16.72 8.04
CA GLN A 77 15.61 -16.18 8.37
C GLN A 77 15.24 -14.99 7.48
N ASN A 78 14.26 -15.18 6.61
CA ASN A 78 13.72 -14.10 5.81
C ASN A 78 12.87 -13.15 6.66
N GLY A 79 12.93 -11.86 6.32
CA GLY A 79 12.08 -10.84 6.92
C GLY A 79 10.60 -11.09 6.60
N ARG A 80 9.73 -10.80 7.55
CA ARG A 80 8.28 -10.88 7.32
C ARG A 80 7.83 -9.82 6.35
N MET A 81 6.83 -10.14 5.54
CA MET A 81 6.16 -9.17 4.67
C MET A 81 5.46 -8.11 5.52
N GLY A 82 5.45 -6.87 5.02
CA GLY A 82 4.66 -5.80 5.60
C GLY A 82 3.17 -6.05 5.42
N GLU A 83 2.38 -5.70 6.41
CA GLU A 83 0.93 -5.76 6.35
C GLU A 83 0.42 -4.69 5.39
N GLY A 84 -0.48 -5.07 4.46
CA GLY A 84 -1.13 -4.16 3.52
C GLY A 84 -2.06 -3.18 4.23
N CYS A 85 -2.31 -2.05 3.57
CA CYS A 85 -3.31 -1.07 3.99
C CYS A 85 -4.56 -1.26 3.13
N LEU A 86 -5.63 -1.80 3.72
CA LEU A 86 -6.93 -1.93 3.08
C LEU A 86 -7.76 -0.67 3.33
N LEU A 87 -8.17 0.01 2.25
CA LEU A 87 -9.00 1.20 2.30
C LEU A 87 -10.40 0.84 1.78
N LYS A 88 -11.38 0.91 2.65
CA LYS A 88 -12.78 0.66 2.31
C LYS A 88 -13.44 1.94 1.84
N LEU A 89 -13.96 1.90 0.62
CA LEU A 89 -14.60 3.03 -0.06
C LEU A 89 -16.04 2.68 -0.44
N PRO A 90 -16.94 3.68 -0.47
CA PRO A 90 -18.30 3.46 -0.95
C PRO A 90 -18.33 3.10 -2.44
N LEU A 91 -19.39 2.41 -2.86
CA LEU A 91 -19.66 2.13 -4.27
C LEU A 91 -19.83 3.43 -5.07
N GLY A 92 -19.39 3.42 -6.32
CA GLY A 92 -19.42 4.61 -7.19
C GLY A 92 -18.30 5.61 -6.91
N THR A 93 -17.30 5.24 -6.09
CA THR A 93 -16.13 6.09 -5.87
C THR A 93 -15.19 6.04 -7.06
N GLN A 94 -14.89 7.20 -7.62
CA GLN A 94 -13.83 7.40 -8.60
C GLN A 94 -12.52 7.79 -7.91
N VAL A 95 -11.44 7.18 -8.35
CA VAL A 95 -10.09 7.45 -7.86
C VAL A 95 -9.26 8.04 -8.99
N ARG A 96 -8.70 9.22 -8.75
CA ARG A 96 -7.85 9.95 -9.70
C ARG A 96 -6.49 10.22 -9.11
N VAL A 97 -5.47 10.31 -9.97
CA VAL A 97 -4.14 10.79 -9.60
C VAL A 97 -4.19 12.31 -9.54
N SER A 98 -3.73 12.91 -8.45
CA SER A 98 -3.88 14.35 -8.20
C SER A 98 -3.17 15.24 -9.22
N ASP A 99 -2.04 14.78 -9.78
CA ASP A 99 -1.20 15.60 -10.64
C ASP A 99 -1.61 15.56 -12.13
N GLU A 100 -2.28 14.49 -12.56
CA GLU A 100 -2.61 14.28 -13.97
C GLU A 100 -4.12 14.37 -14.26
N ASP A 101 -4.95 14.46 -13.21
CA ASP A 101 -6.43 14.40 -13.28
C ASP A 101 -6.96 13.16 -14.01
N ASP A 102 -6.08 12.18 -14.24
CA ASP A 102 -6.42 10.94 -14.91
C ASP A 102 -7.19 10.00 -13.99
N LEU A 103 -8.26 9.42 -14.53
CA LEU A 103 -9.05 8.41 -13.84
C LEU A 103 -8.25 7.11 -13.74
N PHE A 104 -7.85 6.74 -12.52
CA PHE A 104 -7.17 5.48 -12.27
C PHE A 104 -8.15 4.29 -12.27
N CYS A 105 -9.23 4.40 -11.49
CA CYS A 105 -10.27 3.37 -11.41
C CYS A 105 -11.59 3.93 -10.87
N GLU A 106 -12.65 3.13 -11.03
CA GLU A 106 -13.96 3.35 -10.45
C GLU A 106 -14.42 2.06 -9.77
N LEU A 107 -14.88 2.15 -8.53
CA LEU A 107 -15.33 1.01 -7.74
C LEU A 107 -16.83 0.83 -7.91
N LEU A 108 -17.26 -0.22 -8.65
CA LEU A 108 -18.66 -0.42 -9.01
C LEU A 108 -19.32 -1.61 -8.30
N ALA A 109 -18.55 -2.64 -7.95
CA ALA A 109 -19.09 -3.86 -7.37
C ALA A 109 -18.66 -4.04 -5.91
N HIS A 110 -19.60 -4.48 -5.05
CA HIS A 110 -19.29 -4.80 -3.66
C HIS A 110 -18.22 -5.89 -3.56
N GLY A 111 -17.23 -5.69 -2.71
CA GLY A 111 -16.11 -6.61 -2.52
C GLY A 111 -15.04 -6.55 -3.61
N GLU A 112 -15.18 -5.66 -4.60
CA GLU A 112 -14.14 -5.43 -5.59
C GLU A 112 -12.87 -4.89 -4.92
N GLU A 113 -11.73 -5.54 -5.19
CA GLU A 113 -10.43 -5.14 -4.65
C GLU A 113 -9.48 -4.73 -5.76
N ILE A 114 -8.91 -3.55 -5.64
CA ILE A 114 -7.94 -3.01 -6.60
C ILE A 114 -6.66 -2.65 -5.86
N VAL A 115 -5.52 -3.19 -6.31
CA VAL A 115 -4.21 -2.78 -5.80
C VAL A 115 -3.87 -1.44 -6.42
N LEU A 116 -3.88 -0.38 -5.60
CA LEU A 116 -3.58 0.98 -6.05
C LEU A 116 -2.07 1.24 -6.06
N LEU A 117 -1.36 0.81 -4.99
CA LEU A 117 0.08 1.01 -4.85
C LEU A 117 0.75 -0.30 -4.42
N GLU A 118 1.85 -0.63 -5.10
CA GLU A 118 2.64 -1.82 -4.77
C GLU A 118 3.71 -1.54 -3.72
N GLY A 119 3.82 -2.46 -2.75
CA GLY A 119 4.91 -2.45 -1.78
C GLY A 119 6.26 -2.76 -2.39
N GLY A 120 7.30 -2.12 -1.86
CA GLY A 120 8.68 -2.29 -2.30
C GLY A 120 9.17 -3.73 -2.15
N LYS A 121 9.97 -4.20 -3.10
CA LYS A 121 10.59 -5.53 -3.06
C LYS A 121 11.64 -5.59 -1.94
N GLY A 122 11.65 -6.68 -1.17
CA GLY A 122 12.67 -6.93 -0.17
C GLY A 122 14.06 -7.12 -0.79
N GLY A 123 15.09 -6.69 -0.08
CA GLY A 123 16.49 -6.87 -0.45
C GLY A 123 16.94 -8.33 -0.28
N ARG A 124 17.95 -8.72 -1.02
CA ARG A 124 18.54 -10.07 -0.97
C ARG A 124 19.62 -10.14 0.11
N GLY A 125 19.60 -11.20 0.93
CA GLY A 125 20.64 -11.53 1.88
C GLY A 125 21.87 -12.16 1.21
N ASN A 126 22.98 -12.19 1.93
CA ASN A 126 24.23 -12.71 1.37
C ASN A 126 24.16 -14.21 1.02
N ALA A 127 23.32 -15.00 1.68
CA ALA A 127 23.13 -16.41 1.33
C ALA A 127 22.68 -16.61 -0.13
N THR A 128 21.86 -15.68 -0.67
CA THR A 128 21.37 -15.72 -2.05
C THR A 128 22.49 -15.54 -3.11
N PHE A 129 23.61 -14.88 -2.74
CA PHE A 129 24.73 -14.62 -3.65
C PHE A 129 25.81 -15.71 -3.60
N LYS A 130 25.58 -16.78 -2.84
CA LYS A 130 26.50 -17.92 -2.79
C LYS A 130 26.57 -18.62 -4.14
N SER A 131 27.77 -18.83 -4.63
CA SER A 131 28.05 -19.56 -5.88
C SER A 131 29.29 -20.43 -5.73
N SER A 132 29.57 -21.29 -6.72
CA SER A 132 30.79 -22.12 -6.77
C SER A 132 32.07 -21.31 -6.76
N VAL A 133 32.05 -20.13 -7.37
CA VAL A 133 33.18 -19.18 -7.43
C VAL A 133 33.24 -18.29 -6.17
N ASN A 134 32.10 -17.82 -5.66
CA ASN A 134 32.04 -16.99 -4.48
C ASN A 134 31.29 -17.73 -3.35
N GLN A 135 32.04 -18.43 -2.52
CA GLN A 135 31.49 -19.23 -1.41
C GLN A 135 31.16 -18.41 -0.16
N THR A 136 31.77 -17.24 -0.02
CA THR A 136 31.59 -16.35 1.16
C THR A 136 31.23 -14.92 0.76
N PRO A 137 30.10 -14.71 0.05
CA PRO A 137 29.72 -13.37 -0.42
C PRO A 137 29.45 -12.44 0.78
N ARG A 138 30.00 -11.23 0.67
CA ARG A 138 29.71 -10.11 1.60
C ARG A 138 28.81 -9.06 0.94
N GLN A 139 27.98 -9.50 -0.01
CA GLN A 139 27.06 -8.62 -0.72
C GLN A 139 25.65 -8.83 -0.21
N THR A 140 24.94 -7.73 -0.03
CA THR A 140 23.51 -7.68 0.26
C THR A 140 22.88 -6.60 -0.59
N THR A 141 21.57 -6.64 -0.79
CA THR A 141 20.86 -5.54 -1.43
C THR A 141 19.91 -4.89 -0.43
N GLU A 142 19.73 -3.61 -0.59
CA GLU A 142 18.71 -2.87 0.14
C GLU A 142 17.31 -3.21 -0.38
N GLY A 143 16.32 -3.05 0.49
CA GLY A 143 14.92 -3.12 0.08
C GLY A 143 14.58 -1.92 -0.81
N LYS A 144 13.73 -2.14 -1.80
CA LYS A 144 13.25 -1.06 -2.67
C LYS A 144 12.19 -0.25 -1.93
N PRO A 145 12.09 1.06 -2.19
CA PRO A 145 10.98 1.87 -1.69
C PRO A 145 9.66 1.36 -2.26
N GLY A 146 8.59 1.50 -1.49
CA GLY A 146 7.23 1.31 -1.97
C GLY A 146 6.78 2.52 -2.78
N GLU A 147 5.73 2.34 -3.58
CA GLU A 147 5.11 3.42 -4.34
C GLU A 147 4.37 4.35 -3.40
N ASP A 148 4.30 5.64 -3.76
CA ASP A 148 3.54 6.65 -3.04
C ASP A 148 2.99 7.70 -4.00
N GLY A 149 1.94 8.41 -3.56
CA GLY A 149 1.35 9.48 -4.35
C GLY A 149 0.14 10.13 -3.69
N ASP A 150 -0.28 11.23 -4.29
CA ASP A 150 -1.49 11.97 -3.94
C ASP A 150 -2.66 11.54 -4.85
N PHE A 151 -3.78 11.18 -4.23
CA PHE A 151 -4.99 10.74 -4.92
C PHE A 151 -6.19 11.58 -4.51
N VAL A 152 -7.11 11.73 -5.44
CA VAL A 152 -8.41 12.36 -5.21
C VAL A 152 -9.48 11.29 -5.30
N PHE A 153 -10.23 11.13 -4.22
CA PHE A 153 -11.42 10.26 -4.17
C PHE A 153 -12.65 11.13 -4.38
N THR A 154 -13.44 10.81 -5.39
CA THR A 154 -14.70 11.50 -5.70
C THR A 154 -15.84 10.49 -5.68
N LEU A 155 -16.81 10.71 -4.81
CA LEU A 155 -18.01 9.89 -4.72
C LEU A 155 -19.10 10.48 -5.63
N LYS A 156 -19.50 9.71 -6.65
CA LYS A 156 -20.64 10.08 -7.50
C LYS A 156 -21.94 9.68 -6.81
N THR A 157 -22.63 10.63 -6.21
CA THR A 157 -23.97 10.42 -5.68
C THR A 157 -25.01 10.76 -6.73
N ILE A 158 -25.91 9.82 -7.01
CA ILE A 158 -27.08 10.08 -7.86
C ILE A 158 -28.19 10.57 -6.93
N ALA A 159 -28.75 11.73 -7.22
CA ALA A 159 -29.88 12.22 -6.47
C ALA A 159 -31.15 11.43 -6.85
N ASP A 160 -31.83 10.83 -5.87
CA ASP A 160 -33.07 10.07 -6.08
C ASP A 160 -34.26 10.99 -6.39
N VAL A 161 -34.19 12.26 -5.93
CA VAL A 161 -35.27 13.25 -6.11
C VAL A 161 -34.69 14.60 -6.51
N GLY A 162 -35.22 15.19 -7.56
CA GLY A 162 -34.92 16.54 -8.02
C GLY A 162 -36.09 17.51 -7.76
N LEU A 163 -35.83 18.63 -7.09
CA LEU A 163 -36.82 19.70 -6.93
C LEU A 163 -36.70 20.72 -8.05
N VAL A 164 -37.74 20.80 -8.88
CA VAL A 164 -37.85 21.78 -9.96
C VAL A 164 -38.95 22.78 -9.63
N GLY A 165 -38.66 24.06 -9.80
CA GLY A 165 -39.67 25.13 -9.54
C GLY A 165 -39.13 26.51 -9.89
N PHE A 166 -40.04 27.48 -9.98
CA PHE A 166 -39.71 28.86 -10.29
C PHE A 166 -38.73 29.48 -9.28
N PRO A 167 -37.96 30.54 -9.67
CA PRO A 167 -37.19 31.32 -8.72
C PRO A 167 -38.04 31.78 -7.56
N ASN A 168 -37.49 31.82 -6.35
CA ASN A 168 -38.20 32.24 -5.11
C ASN A 168 -39.40 31.35 -4.67
N ALA A 169 -39.55 30.14 -5.19
CA ALA A 169 -40.60 29.20 -4.77
C ALA A 169 -40.27 28.43 -3.48
N GLY A 170 -39.31 28.89 -2.67
CA GLY A 170 -38.95 28.26 -1.39
C GLY A 170 -38.18 26.98 -1.45
N LYS A 171 -37.59 26.59 -2.62
CA LYS A 171 -36.82 25.33 -2.79
C LYS A 171 -35.64 25.17 -1.83
N SER A 172 -35.02 26.27 -1.44
CA SER A 172 -33.84 26.27 -0.55
C SER A 172 -34.24 26.25 0.94
N THR A 173 -35.53 26.28 1.26
CA THR A 173 -36.06 26.31 2.63
C THR A 173 -36.53 24.93 3.09
N LEU A 174 -36.62 23.99 2.15
CA LEU A 174 -36.88 22.58 2.39
C LEU A 174 -35.54 21.84 2.59
#